data_8e97c26a94a1d86be9baae53682be9f4
#
_entry.id   8e97c26a94a1d86be9baae53682be9f4
#
_cell.length_a   1.000
_cell.length_b   1.000
_cell.length_c   1.000
_cell.angle_alpha   90.00
_cell.angle_beta   90.00
_cell.angle_gamma   90.00
#
_symmetry.space_group_name_H-M   'P 1'
#
loop_
_entity.id
_entity.type
_entity.pdbx_description
1 polymer ?
#
loop_
_entity_poly.entity_id
_entity_poly.type
_entity_poly.pdbx_seq_one_letter_code
_entity_poly.pdbx_strand_id
1 'polypeptide(L)'
;ARNDGNAVVAALASAAIGASWSSVSPDLGPESILSRFGPLAPEALFVHSSLLLQGQRCSLSPMIQQLLEQLPSVRFLILLDDGELEFEPSVRLERLSVLAQGAPLDAFVRLPFDHPLFILFSSGTTGAPKCIVHGHGGTLLEHLKELVLHTDLKKGDTLCFMTSTGWMMWNWLISGLATGARVLVYDGSTTYPESDSLLRALAGQDVSVFGTSPAFLRFLQESEINPRERFAWPALRAILSTGSILYDDLYDFVAEAFGPLPLQSISGGSDIIGCFVLGNPMLRVQRGESQCISLGLDVRARDGHENLQQGTGELVCIKPFPSRPTGLYGDVDGARFHNAYFAQNENVWTHGDLIKLTPSGGARILGRSDGVLNIRGIRIGPAEIYGIVGQIPEVLESMAVDQSDETLPGGKRLILFVVLAAGVDLDKPLLFRIKRELKQKAGMTHVPDSIYAVAELPQTHNAKRSERAVQDLLNGRTP
;
A
#
# COMPACT_ATOMS: atom_id res chain seq x y z
N ALA A 1 10.66 13.45 -0.09
CA ALA A 1 11.73 13.24 -1.10
C ALA A 1 11.15 12.57 -2.34
N ARG A 2 11.71 12.83 -3.52
CA ARG A 2 11.39 12.11 -4.77
C ARG A 2 11.89 10.66 -4.68
N ASN A 3 11.35 9.79 -5.53
CA ASN A 3 11.78 8.39 -5.61
C ASN A 3 12.98 8.23 -6.55
N ASP A 4 14.15 8.68 -6.10
CA ASP A 4 15.40 8.63 -6.85
C ASP A 4 16.55 8.02 -6.03
N GLY A 5 17.73 7.86 -6.68
CA GLY A 5 18.91 7.27 -6.05
C GLY A 5 19.41 8.08 -4.86
N ASN A 6 19.23 9.41 -4.85
CA ASN A 6 19.70 10.27 -3.76
C ASN A 6 18.86 10.06 -2.48
N ALA A 7 17.56 9.82 -2.61
CA ALA A 7 16.74 9.44 -1.48
C ALA A 7 17.15 8.08 -0.89
N VAL A 8 17.51 7.11 -1.74
CA VAL A 8 18.04 5.81 -1.30
C VAL A 8 19.36 5.97 -0.55
N VAL A 9 20.29 6.76 -1.10
CA VAL A 9 21.59 7.06 -0.44
C VAL A 9 21.37 7.70 0.92
N ALA A 10 20.47 8.69 1.02
CA ALA A 10 20.16 9.37 2.28
C ALA A 10 19.60 8.41 3.34
N ALA A 11 18.67 7.53 2.95
CA ALA A 11 18.09 6.54 3.87
C ALA A 11 19.14 5.53 4.36
N LEU A 12 19.97 5.01 3.45
CA LEU A 12 21.03 4.06 3.80
C LEU A 12 22.13 4.71 4.65
N ALA A 13 22.51 5.95 4.37
CA ALA A 13 23.47 6.71 5.17
C ALA A 13 22.93 6.95 6.59
N SER A 14 21.63 7.31 6.74
CA SER A 14 20.99 7.45 8.04
C SER A 14 21.01 6.14 8.82
N ALA A 15 20.63 5.03 8.18
CA ALA A 15 20.67 3.70 8.80
C ALA A 15 22.11 3.29 9.22
N ALA A 16 23.14 3.65 8.43
CA ALA A 16 24.52 3.31 8.69
C ALA A 16 25.08 3.92 9.99
N ILE A 17 24.55 5.07 10.41
CA ILE A 17 24.90 5.75 11.67
C ILE A 17 23.93 5.48 12.80
N GLY A 18 22.91 4.62 12.56
CA GLY A 18 21.89 4.27 13.55
C GLY A 18 20.77 5.30 13.73
N ALA A 19 20.62 6.23 12.80
CA ALA A 19 19.49 7.14 12.80
C ALA A 19 18.24 6.48 12.20
N SER A 20 17.08 6.74 12.82
CA SER A 20 15.80 6.29 12.29
C SER A 20 15.39 7.12 11.08
N TRP A 21 14.86 6.45 10.07
CA TRP A 21 14.37 7.07 8.83
C TRP A 21 12.84 7.09 8.78
N SER A 22 12.30 8.23 8.38
CA SER A 22 10.89 8.37 8.04
C SER A 22 10.75 9.18 6.77
N SER A 23 9.83 8.82 5.89
CA SER A 23 9.65 9.53 4.63
C SER A 23 8.19 9.65 4.23
N VAL A 24 7.92 10.70 3.46
CA VAL A 24 6.62 10.99 2.83
C VAL A 24 6.85 11.40 1.39
N SER A 25 5.82 11.25 0.56
CA SER A 25 5.86 11.73 -0.81
C SER A 25 5.82 13.26 -0.86
N PRO A 26 6.55 13.90 -1.79
CA PRO A 26 6.62 15.36 -1.88
C PRO A 26 5.35 16.01 -2.45
N ASP A 27 4.42 15.22 -2.98
CA ASP A 27 3.11 15.65 -3.47
C ASP A 27 2.06 15.81 -2.35
N LEU A 28 2.39 15.41 -1.12
CA LEU A 28 1.56 15.69 0.04
C LEU A 28 1.60 17.18 0.39
N GLY A 29 0.45 17.73 0.74
CA GLY A 29 0.37 19.10 1.25
C GLY A 29 1.10 19.28 2.59
N PRO A 30 1.56 20.49 2.92
CA PRO A 30 2.38 20.75 4.09
C PRO A 30 1.71 20.33 5.42
N GLU A 31 0.40 20.53 5.56
CA GLU A 31 -0.34 20.10 6.75
C GLU A 31 -0.28 18.57 6.96
N SER A 32 -0.41 17.81 5.87
CA SER A 32 -0.27 16.36 5.89
C SER A 32 1.14 15.89 6.27
N ILE A 33 2.17 16.63 5.86
CA ILE A 33 3.55 16.35 6.23
C ILE A 33 3.77 16.69 7.71
N LEU A 34 3.30 17.85 8.16
CA LEU A 34 3.40 18.30 9.54
C LEU A 34 2.68 17.38 10.53
N SER A 35 1.50 16.86 10.17
CA SER A 35 0.77 15.91 11.01
C SER A 35 1.54 14.60 11.25
N ARG A 36 2.47 14.26 10.35
CA ARG A 36 3.35 13.08 10.44
C ARG A 36 4.67 13.38 11.12
N PHE A 37 5.35 14.43 10.69
CA PHE A 37 6.69 14.76 11.17
C PHE A 37 6.70 15.54 12.48
N GLY A 38 5.67 16.34 12.76
CA GLY A 38 5.56 17.09 14.01
C GLY A 38 5.75 16.22 15.26
N PRO A 39 5.00 15.11 15.41
CA PRO A 39 5.19 14.20 16.54
C PRO A 39 6.58 13.54 16.62
N LEU A 40 7.27 13.37 15.49
CA LEU A 40 8.61 12.75 15.45
C LEU A 40 9.73 13.70 15.84
N ALA A 41 9.50 15.02 15.77
CA ALA A 41 10.51 16.04 16.05
C ALA A 41 11.85 15.77 15.33
N PRO A 42 11.90 15.70 13.99
CA PRO A 42 13.09 15.31 13.24
C PRO A 42 14.22 16.34 13.42
N GLU A 43 15.46 15.88 13.53
CA GLU A 43 16.65 16.75 13.59
C GLU A 43 17.19 17.12 12.19
N ALA A 44 17.01 16.24 11.21
CA ALA A 44 17.41 16.46 9.83
C ALA A 44 16.24 16.27 8.87
N LEU A 45 16.12 17.20 7.93
CA LEU A 45 15.10 17.15 6.87
C LEU A 45 15.79 17.01 5.52
N PHE A 46 15.58 15.89 4.83
CA PHE A 46 16.08 15.64 3.48
C PHE A 46 15.01 16.02 2.46
N VAL A 47 15.35 16.91 1.53
CA VAL A 47 14.40 17.46 0.57
C VAL A 47 14.97 17.55 -0.83
N HIS A 48 14.12 17.57 -1.84
CA HIS A 48 14.46 18.05 -3.18
C HIS A 48 13.98 19.50 -3.32
N SER A 49 14.68 20.30 -4.12
CA SER A 49 14.29 21.69 -4.39
C SER A 49 13.00 21.82 -5.21
N SER A 50 12.72 20.79 -6.00
CA SER A 50 11.57 20.77 -6.91
C SER A 50 11.10 19.34 -7.20
N LEU A 51 9.89 19.22 -7.74
CA LEU A 51 9.35 17.97 -8.30
C LEU A 51 8.85 18.21 -9.72
N LEU A 52 8.69 17.12 -10.48
CA LEU A 52 8.11 17.16 -11.82
C LEU A 52 6.67 16.66 -11.77
N LEU A 53 5.73 17.53 -12.09
CA LEU A 53 4.31 17.19 -12.25
C LEU A 53 3.93 17.36 -13.72
N GLN A 54 3.60 16.27 -14.38
CA GLN A 54 3.21 16.27 -15.80
C GLN A 54 4.17 17.10 -16.70
N GLY A 55 5.47 16.89 -16.50
CA GLY A 55 6.52 17.60 -17.25
C GLY A 55 6.83 19.03 -16.79
N GLN A 56 6.07 19.57 -15.86
CA GLN A 56 6.33 20.89 -15.28
C GLN A 56 7.15 20.79 -14.01
N ARG A 57 8.18 21.61 -13.90
CA ARG A 57 8.98 21.73 -12.67
C ARG A 57 8.23 22.64 -11.68
N CYS A 58 7.87 22.08 -10.53
CA CYS A 58 7.23 22.77 -9.44
C CYS A 58 8.24 22.97 -8.30
N SER A 59 8.49 24.21 -7.91
CA SER A 59 9.34 24.55 -6.77
C SER A 59 8.73 24.05 -5.47
N LEU A 60 9.54 23.44 -4.61
CA LEU A 60 9.16 23.04 -3.27
C LEU A 60 9.58 24.06 -2.19
N SER A 61 10.22 25.17 -2.59
CA SER A 61 10.71 26.20 -1.66
C SER A 61 9.65 26.73 -0.70
N PRO A 62 8.42 27.09 -1.13
CA PRO A 62 7.38 27.58 -0.22
C PRO A 62 6.98 26.55 0.83
N MET A 63 6.84 25.26 0.42
CA MET A 63 6.51 24.18 1.33
C MET A 63 7.65 23.92 2.33
N ILE A 64 8.90 23.89 1.87
CA ILE A 64 10.07 23.68 2.73
C ILE A 64 10.18 24.78 3.77
N GLN A 65 9.97 26.04 3.37
CA GLN A 65 9.98 27.18 4.30
C GLN A 65 8.92 27.00 5.39
N GLN A 66 7.67 26.70 5.01
CA GLN A 66 6.58 26.44 5.95
C GLN A 66 6.89 25.29 6.92
N LEU A 67 7.51 24.19 6.42
CA LEU A 67 7.90 23.06 7.26
C LEU A 67 8.97 23.48 8.28
N LEU A 68 9.98 24.26 7.91
CA LEU A 68 11.02 24.73 8.83
C LEU A 68 10.46 25.65 9.92
N GLU A 69 9.49 26.50 9.58
CA GLU A 69 8.81 27.37 10.55
C GLU A 69 8.04 26.58 11.62
N GLN A 70 7.51 25.39 11.26
CA GLN A 70 6.66 24.59 12.14
C GLN A 70 7.36 23.33 12.72
N LEU A 71 8.59 23.06 12.33
CA LEU A 71 9.41 21.96 12.85
C LEU A 71 10.68 22.50 13.51
N PRO A 72 10.58 23.11 14.72
CA PRO A 72 11.71 23.75 15.40
C PRO A 72 12.81 22.77 15.82
N SER A 73 12.57 21.47 15.77
CA SER A 73 13.56 20.43 16.01
C SER A 73 14.57 20.26 14.88
N VAL A 74 14.26 20.72 13.67
CA VAL A 74 15.13 20.59 12.51
C VAL A 74 16.35 21.49 12.69
N ARG A 75 17.53 20.87 12.66
CA ARG A 75 18.82 21.55 12.72
C ARG A 75 19.57 21.54 11.38
N PHE A 76 19.27 20.53 10.56
CA PHE A 76 19.91 20.33 9.26
C PHE A 76 18.87 20.20 8.16
N LEU A 77 18.99 21.03 7.15
CA LEU A 77 18.27 20.90 5.88
C LEU A 77 19.24 20.37 4.83
N ILE A 78 18.95 19.19 4.27
CA ILE A 78 19.85 18.53 3.31
C ILE A 78 19.14 18.45 1.96
N LEU A 79 19.68 19.19 0.98
CA LEU A 79 19.21 19.09 -0.40
C LEU A 79 19.73 17.82 -1.04
N LEU A 80 18.82 17.04 -1.58
CA LEU A 80 19.11 15.80 -2.31
C LEU A 80 19.45 16.05 -3.79
N ASP A 81 19.19 17.25 -4.29
CA ASP A 81 19.54 17.68 -5.64
C ASP A 81 20.41 18.95 -5.61
N ASP A 82 20.93 19.35 -6.78
CA ASP A 82 21.74 20.56 -6.93
C ASP A 82 20.90 21.80 -7.25
N GLY A 83 19.55 21.72 -7.07
CA GLY A 83 18.67 22.85 -7.23
C GLY A 83 18.87 23.92 -6.14
N GLU A 84 18.23 25.07 -6.32
CA GLU A 84 18.30 26.18 -5.38
C GLU A 84 16.98 26.37 -4.66
N LEU A 85 17.04 26.92 -3.45
CA LEU A 85 15.89 27.38 -2.70
C LEU A 85 15.67 28.86 -2.97
N GLU A 86 14.39 29.26 -3.01
CA GLU A 86 13.97 30.65 -3.23
C GLU A 86 13.96 31.48 -1.94
N PHE A 87 14.54 30.94 -0.86
CA PHE A 87 14.68 31.59 0.44
C PHE A 87 15.97 31.14 1.12
N GLU A 88 16.43 31.89 2.12
CA GLU A 88 17.57 31.54 2.95
C GLU A 88 17.13 30.78 4.20
N PRO A 89 17.52 29.49 4.35
CA PRO A 89 17.09 28.69 5.49
C PRO A 89 17.67 29.22 6.82
N SER A 90 16.84 29.20 7.86
CA SER A 90 17.24 29.55 9.25
C SER A 90 18.08 28.46 9.94
N VAL A 91 18.24 27.31 9.29
CA VAL A 91 18.95 26.13 9.77
C VAL A 91 20.16 25.83 8.87
N ARG A 92 21.05 24.96 9.32
CA ARG A 92 22.24 24.60 8.54
C ARG A 92 21.83 23.88 7.25
N LEU A 93 22.12 24.53 6.11
CA LEU A 93 21.89 23.96 4.78
C LEU A 93 23.11 23.18 4.32
N GLU A 94 22.88 21.93 3.89
CA GLU A 94 23.89 21.06 3.28
C GLU A 94 23.37 20.51 1.94
N ARG A 95 24.27 20.04 1.08
CA ARG A 95 23.93 19.36 -0.17
C ARG A 95 24.49 17.96 -0.15
N LEU A 96 23.69 16.98 -0.57
CA LEU A 96 24.12 15.59 -0.63
C LEU A 96 25.37 15.42 -1.51
N SER A 97 25.43 16.13 -2.64
CA SER A 97 26.59 16.10 -3.56
C SER A 97 27.90 16.58 -2.90
N VAL A 98 27.83 17.49 -1.94
CA VAL A 98 28.97 17.94 -1.15
C VAL A 98 29.30 16.96 -0.03
N LEU A 99 28.29 16.50 0.71
CA LEU A 99 28.46 15.54 1.79
C LEU A 99 29.07 14.21 1.30
N ALA A 100 28.72 13.78 0.10
CA ALA A 100 29.24 12.55 -0.52
C ALA A 100 30.74 12.61 -0.87
N GLN A 101 31.36 13.79 -0.84
CA GLN A 101 32.81 13.96 -1.04
C GLN A 101 33.61 13.81 0.27
N GLY A 102 32.92 13.68 1.39
CA GLY A 102 33.54 13.46 2.70
C GLY A 102 34.24 12.11 2.80
N ALA A 103 34.98 11.92 3.88
CA ALA A 103 35.61 10.63 4.15
C ALA A 103 34.54 9.55 4.38
N PRO A 104 34.70 8.33 3.85
CA PRO A 104 33.79 7.23 4.12
C PRO A 104 33.79 6.86 5.60
N LEU A 105 32.71 6.25 6.07
CA LEU A 105 32.66 5.68 7.40
C LEU A 105 33.68 4.54 7.54
N ASP A 106 34.47 4.56 8.61
CA ASP A 106 35.42 3.49 8.92
C ASP A 106 34.71 2.18 9.29
N ALA A 107 33.55 2.27 9.95
CA ALA A 107 32.73 1.14 10.33
C ALA A 107 31.26 1.54 10.53
N PHE A 108 30.37 0.60 10.30
CA PHE A 108 28.94 0.75 10.63
C PHE A 108 28.72 0.62 12.14
N VAL A 109 27.78 1.41 12.67
CA VAL A 109 27.38 1.30 14.07
C VAL A 109 26.73 -0.06 14.31
N ARG A 110 27.14 -0.74 15.38
CA ARG A 110 26.49 -1.98 15.84
C ARG A 110 25.32 -1.64 16.72
N LEU A 111 24.16 -2.14 16.37
CA LEU A 111 22.87 -1.81 16.99
C LEU A 111 22.19 -3.07 17.51
N PRO A 112 21.35 -2.96 18.56
CA PRO A 112 20.44 -4.01 18.95
C PRO A 112 19.49 -4.41 17.80
N PHE A 113 18.95 -5.63 17.86
CA PHE A 113 18.02 -6.16 16.85
C PHE A 113 16.77 -5.29 16.67
N ASP A 114 16.25 -4.77 17.76
CA ASP A 114 15.04 -3.95 17.85
C ASP A 114 15.30 -2.43 17.78
N HIS A 115 16.56 -2.00 17.55
CA HIS A 115 16.86 -0.58 17.36
C HIS A 115 16.02 0.00 16.22
N PRO A 116 15.37 1.16 16.40
CA PRO A 116 14.49 1.76 15.39
C PRO A 116 15.21 2.03 14.07
N LEU A 117 14.67 1.50 12.98
CA LEU A 117 15.16 1.75 11.62
C LEU A 117 14.21 2.65 10.85
N PHE A 118 12.95 2.23 10.76
CA PHE A 118 11.93 2.96 10.01
C PHE A 118 10.77 3.37 10.91
N ILE A 119 10.26 4.58 10.71
CA ILE A 119 9.00 5.02 11.27
C ILE A 119 8.04 5.25 10.11
N LEU A 120 7.04 4.37 9.98
CA LEU A 120 6.06 4.40 8.91
C LEU A 120 4.74 4.98 9.41
N PHE A 121 4.00 5.58 8.48
CA PHE A 121 2.69 6.15 8.79
C PHE A 121 1.58 5.27 8.20
N SER A 122 0.58 4.96 9.00
CA SER A 122 -0.67 4.42 8.51
C SER A 122 -1.83 5.32 8.89
N SER A 123 -2.81 5.43 7.99
CA SER A 123 -4.04 6.15 8.30
C SER A 123 -4.79 5.41 9.41
N GLY A 124 -4.97 6.07 10.56
CA GLY A 124 -5.80 5.56 11.62
C GLY A 124 -7.28 5.76 11.28
N THR A 125 -8.15 4.91 11.80
CA THR A 125 -9.62 5.10 11.74
C THR A 125 -10.10 6.29 12.57
N THR A 126 -9.24 6.87 13.40
CA THR A 126 -9.57 7.90 14.41
C THR A 126 -8.89 9.25 14.21
N GLY A 127 -8.38 9.55 13.01
CA GLY A 127 -7.87 10.87 12.64
C GLY A 127 -6.33 10.95 12.51
N ALA A 128 -5.55 11.05 13.58
CA ALA A 128 -4.10 11.20 13.48
C ALA A 128 -3.41 9.92 12.96
N PRO A 129 -2.41 10.03 12.07
CA PRO A 129 -1.67 8.87 11.58
C PRO A 129 -0.97 8.13 12.71
N LYS A 130 -1.01 6.78 12.68
CA LYS A 130 -0.17 5.96 13.54
C LYS A 130 1.29 6.07 13.06
N CYS A 131 2.22 6.36 13.94
CA CYS A 131 3.66 6.39 13.68
C CYS A 131 4.25 5.04 14.14
N ILE A 132 4.35 4.09 13.23
CA ILE A 132 4.71 2.70 13.52
C ILE A 132 6.23 2.56 13.47
N VAL A 133 6.85 2.09 14.56
CA VAL A 133 8.30 1.95 14.70
C VAL A 133 8.73 0.53 14.36
N HIS A 134 9.59 0.39 13.36
CA HIS A 134 10.16 -0.89 12.94
C HIS A 134 11.65 -0.98 13.27
N GLY A 135 12.06 -2.10 13.87
CA GLY A 135 13.46 -2.36 14.22
C GLY A 135 14.29 -2.86 13.04
N HIS A 136 15.61 -2.69 13.14
CA HIS A 136 16.58 -3.10 12.11
C HIS A 136 16.50 -4.58 11.78
N GLY A 137 16.62 -5.44 12.80
CA GLY A 137 16.70 -6.87 12.60
C GLY A 137 15.40 -7.47 12.07
N GLY A 138 14.27 -7.08 12.66
CA GLY A 138 12.95 -7.54 12.22
C GLY A 138 12.63 -7.16 10.78
N THR A 139 12.90 -5.92 10.40
CA THR A 139 12.71 -5.43 9.03
C THR A 139 13.59 -6.20 8.03
N LEU A 140 14.88 -6.31 8.30
CA LEU A 140 15.79 -6.98 7.37
C LEU A 140 15.45 -8.46 7.21
N LEU A 141 15.12 -9.15 8.28
CA LEU A 141 14.73 -10.56 8.25
C LEU A 141 13.45 -10.77 7.45
N GLU A 142 12.45 -9.91 7.66
CA GLU A 142 11.18 -9.95 6.92
C GLU A 142 11.41 -9.72 5.42
N HIS A 143 12.09 -8.64 5.07
CA HIS A 143 12.32 -8.29 3.68
C HIS A 143 13.20 -9.32 2.95
N LEU A 144 14.28 -9.81 3.57
CA LEU A 144 15.11 -10.86 2.95
C LEU A 144 14.35 -12.17 2.76
N LYS A 145 13.53 -12.58 3.72
CA LYS A 145 12.67 -13.75 3.59
C LYS A 145 11.74 -13.61 2.38
N GLU A 146 11.09 -12.46 2.22
CA GLU A 146 10.17 -12.20 1.12
C GLU A 146 10.88 -12.07 -0.22
N LEU A 147 11.96 -11.31 -0.27
CA LEU A 147 12.73 -11.08 -1.49
C LEU A 147 13.41 -12.36 -1.99
N VAL A 148 14.08 -13.10 -1.11
CA VAL A 148 14.87 -14.28 -1.50
C VAL A 148 13.99 -15.52 -1.67
N LEU A 149 13.11 -15.81 -0.69
CA LEU A 149 12.39 -17.08 -0.67
C LEU A 149 11.03 -17.01 -1.40
N HIS A 150 10.35 -15.89 -1.33
CA HIS A 150 9.03 -15.72 -1.95
C HIS A 150 9.07 -15.11 -3.35
N THR A 151 10.06 -14.26 -3.62
CA THR A 151 10.23 -13.60 -4.93
C THR A 151 11.33 -14.24 -5.77
N ASP A 152 12.18 -15.10 -5.17
CA ASP A 152 13.38 -15.67 -5.79
C ASP A 152 14.34 -14.60 -6.35
N LEU A 153 14.42 -13.46 -5.64
CA LEU A 153 15.30 -12.36 -6.03
C LEU A 153 16.74 -12.69 -5.68
N LYS A 154 17.65 -12.48 -6.63
CA LYS A 154 19.07 -12.86 -6.50
C LYS A 154 19.98 -11.88 -7.20
N LYS A 155 21.27 -12.04 -6.94
CA LYS A 155 22.32 -11.26 -7.60
C LYS A 155 22.19 -11.35 -9.12
N GLY A 156 22.21 -10.19 -9.77
CA GLY A 156 22.06 -10.04 -11.21
C GLY A 156 20.63 -9.73 -11.66
N ASP A 157 19.62 -9.94 -10.81
CA ASP A 157 18.25 -9.51 -11.09
C ASP A 157 18.13 -7.99 -10.99
N THR A 158 17.09 -7.46 -11.63
CA THR A 158 16.64 -6.06 -11.48
C THR A 158 15.24 -6.06 -10.90
N LEU A 159 15.09 -5.48 -9.73
CA LEU A 159 13.82 -5.28 -9.06
C LEU A 159 13.34 -3.85 -9.30
N CYS A 160 12.14 -3.69 -9.82
CA CYS A 160 11.41 -2.43 -9.88
C CYS A 160 10.06 -2.58 -9.18
N PHE A 161 9.69 -1.63 -8.35
CA PHE A 161 8.36 -1.55 -7.76
C PHE A 161 7.79 -0.15 -7.96
N MET A 162 6.58 -0.06 -8.53
CA MET A 162 5.86 1.19 -8.69
C MET A 162 5.42 1.69 -7.31
N THR A 163 6.18 2.61 -6.75
CA THR A 163 6.01 3.10 -5.38
C THR A 163 6.48 4.54 -5.23
N SER A 164 6.20 5.14 -4.08
CA SER A 164 6.73 6.43 -3.66
C SER A 164 7.48 6.28 -2.33
N THR A 165 8.33 7.25 -1.99
CA THR A 165 9.08 7.26 -0.73
C THR A 165 8.18 7.25 0.51
N GLY A 166 6.91 7.65 0.39
CA GLY A 166 5.93 7.64 1.47
C GLY A 166 5.16 6.33 1.66
N TRP A 167 5.41 5.33 0.83
CA TRP A 167 4.75 4.04 0.93
C TRP A 167 5.73 2.94 1.36
N MET A 168 5.30 2.02 2.25
CA MET A 168 6.16 0.97 2.80
C MET A 168 6.82 0.09 1.73
N MET A 169 6.22 -0.04 0.54
CA MET A 169 6.82 -0.78 -0.56
C MET A 169 8.13 -0.15 -1.07
N TRP A 170 8.38 1.12 -0.80
CA TRP A 170 9.69 1.73 -1.04
C TRP A 170 10.76 1.16 -0.11
N ASN A 171 10.45 0.99 1.17
CA ASN A 171 11.35 0.40 2.15
C ASN A 171 11.66 -1.06 1.80
N TRP A 172 10.64 -1.79 1.33
CA TRP A 172 10.79 -3.15 0.81
C TRP A 172 11.65 -3.19 -0.46
N LEU A 173 11.41 -2.28 -1.41
CA LEU A 173 12.16 -2.17 -2.66
C LEU A 173 13.67 -1.96 -2.41
N ILE A 174 14.04 -0.98 -1.56
CA ILE A 174 15.45 -0.67 -1.30
C ILE A 174 16.17 -1.81 -0.57
N SER A 175 15.46 -2.63 0.19
CA SER A 175 16.02 -3.84 0.82
C SER A 175 16.44 -4.89 -0.22
N GLY A 176 15.97 -4.79 -1.46
CA GLY A 176 16.44 -5.59 -2.58
C GLY A 176 17.96 -5.50 -2.81
N LEU A 177 18.58 -4.39 -2.46
CA LEU A 177 20.03 -4.22 -2.51
C LEU A 177 20.78 -5.26 -1.65
N ALA A 178 20.20 -5.69 -0.54
CA ALA A 178 20.80 -6.70 0.35
C ALA A 178 20.87 -8.10 -0.28
N THR A 179 20.12 -8.38 -1.36
CA THR A 179 20.20 -9.63 -2.11
C THR A 179 21.29 -9.62 -3.19
N GLY A 180 21.92 -8.46 -3.42
CA GLY A 180 22.85 -8.23 -4.53
C GLY A 180 22.15 -7.95 -5.86
N ALA A 181 20.82 -7.78 -5.86
CA ALA A 181 20.06 -7.34 -7.01
C ALA A 181 20.26 -5.84 -7.29
N ARG A 182 20.03 -5.43 -8.52
CA ARG A 182 19.88 -4.02 -8.89
C ARG A 182 18.46 -3.56 -8.51
N VAL A 183 18.36 -2.42 -7.86
CA VAL A 183 17.09 -1.76 -7.55
C VAL A 183 16.89 -0.62 -8.53
N LEU A 184 15.77 -0.62 -9.23
CA LEU A 184 15.35 0.44 -10.13
C LEU A 184 14.29 1.30 -9.47
N VAL A 185 14.60 2.55 -9.20
CA VAL A 185 13.69 3.57 -8.70
C VAL A 185 13.21 4.43 -9.87
N TYR A 186 11.95 4.81 -9.84
CA TYR A 186 11.33 5.63 -10.88
C TYR A 186 10.66 6.85 -10.24
N ASP A 187 11.12 8.05 -10.66
CA ASP A 187 10.56 9.33 -10.27
C ASP A 187 9.92 9.99 -11.48
N GLY A 188 8.61 9.95 -11.55
CA GLY A 188 7.87 10.51 -12.66
C GLY A 188 6.44 10.00 -12.76
N SER A 189 5.68 10.62 -13.65
CA SER A 189 4.33 10.17 -13.96
C SER A 189 4.37 8.83 -14.69
N THR A 190 3.51 7.90 -14.28
CA THR A 190 3.37 6.59 -14.93
C THR A 190 2.70 6.68 -16.30
N THR A 191 1.96 7.76 -16.56
CA THR A 191 1.06 7.93 -17.70
C THR A 191 1.29 9.23 -18.48
N TYR A 192 2.37 9.99 -18.20
CA TYR A 192 2.70 11.23 -18.91
C TYR A 192 4.15 11.18 -19.41
N PRO A 193 4.46 11.65 -20.63
CA PRO A 193 3.56 12.30 -21.61
C PRO A 193 2.62 11.33 -22.33
N GLU A 194 2.86 10.03 -22.28
CA GLU A 194 2.05 9.00 -22.91
C GLU A 194 1.56 7.97 -21.89
N SER A 195 0.44 7.32 -22.17
CA SER A 195 -0.17 6.34 -21.29
C SER A 195 0.72 5.12 -20.97
N ASP A 196 1.76 4.86 -21.78
CA ASP A 196 2.75 3.79 -21.56
C ASP A 196 4.13 4.29 -21.07
N SER A 197 4.23 5.54 -20.59
CA SER A 197 5.51 6.19 -20.22
C SER A 197 6.34 5.38 -19.23
N LEU A 198 5.74 4.81 -18.19
CA LEU A 198 6.44 3.94 -17.24
C LEU A 198 6.96 2.69 -17.94
N LEU A 199 6.14 2.00 -18.71
CA LEU A 199 6.52 0.77 -19.39
C LEU A 199 7.68 1.01 -20.37
N ARG A 200 7.65 2.11 -21.11
CA ARG A 200 8.72 2.55 -22.01
C ARG A 200 10.03 2.78 -21.25
N ALA A 201 9.96 3.40 -20.06
CA ALA A 201 11.14 3.62 -19.23
C ALA A 201 11.73 2.30 -18.68
N LEU A 202 10.87 1.32 -18.38
CA LEU A 202 11.29 0.03 -17.82
C LEU A 202 11.80 -0.95 -18.87
N ALA A 203 11.27 -0.91 -20.08
CA ALA A 203 11.57 -1.90 -21.15
C ALA A 203 13.07 -2.00 -21.50
N GLY A 204 13.82 -0.90 -21.36
CA GLY A 204 15.27 -0.88 -21.63
C GLY A 204 16.14 -1.20 -20.41
N GLN A 205 15.59 -1.64 -19.28
CA GLN A 205 16.30 -1.76 -18.00
C GLN A 205 16.53 -3.20 -17.51
N ASP A 206 16.23 -4.20 -18.32
CA ASP A 206 16.35 -5.64 -17.97
C ASP A 206 15.65 -5.97 -16.64
N VAL A 207 14.44 -5.43 -16.44
CA VAL A 207 13.65 -5.69 -15.23
C VAL A 207 13.30 -7.16 -15.13
N SER A 208 13.73 -7.80 -14.03
CA SER A 208 13.47 -9.23 -13.75
C SER A 208 12.17 -9.44 -12.97
N VAL A 209 11.90 -8.52 -12.04
CA VAL A 209 10.70 -8.52 -11.20
C VAL A 209 10.09 -7.14 -11.21
N PHE A 210 8.83 -7.07 -11.61
CA PHE A 210 8.07 -5.82 -11.65
C PHE A 210 6.93 -5.83 -10.63
N GLY A 211 6.98 -4.93 -9.67
CA GLY A 211 5.91 -4.71 -8.70
C GLY A 211 5.02 -3.54 -9.09
N THR A 212 3.71 -3.73 -8.98
CA THR A 212 2.72 -2.73 -9.36
C THR A 212 1.44 -2.84 -8.51
N SER A 213 0.38 -2.15 -8.92
CA SER A 213 -0.93 -2.20 -8.27
C SER A 213 -2.00 -2.76 -9.23
N PRO A 214 -3.09 -3.35 -8.69
CA PRO A 214 -4.24 -3.72 -9.51
C PRO A 214 -4.82 -2.55 -10.31
N ALA A 215 -4.80 -1.34 -9.75
CA ALA A 215 -5.27 -0.14 -10.45
C ALA A 215 -4.45 0.17 -11.71
N PHE A 216 -3.13 0.04 -11.66
CA PHE A 216 -2.29 0.24 -12.85
C PHE A 216 -2.50 -0.85 -13.90
N LEU A 217 -2.66 -2.12 -13.49
CA LEU A 217 -2.98 -3.21 -14.41
C LEU A 217 -4.34 -2.98 -15.08
N ARG A 218 -5.33 -2.53 -14.32
CA ARG A 218 -6.65 -2.16 -14.84
C ARG A 218 -6.56 -1.01 -15.84
N PHE A 219 -5.80 0.03 -15.51
CA PHE A 219 -5.55 1.15 -16.41
C PHE A 219 -4.95 0.69 -17.75
N LEU A 220 -3.97 -0.22 -17.73
CA LEU A 220 -3.39 -0.78 -18.96
C LEU A 220 -4.42 -1.56 -19.79
N GLN A 221 -5.26 -2.35 -19.11
CA GLN A 221 -6.33 -3.12 -19.77
C GLN A 221 -7.36 -2.20 -20.43
N GLU A 222 -7.86 -1.20 -19.69
CA GLU A 222 -8.85 -0.25 -20.20
C GLU A 222 -8.31 0.67 -21.30
N SER A 223 -7.01 0.96 -21.26
CA SER A 223 -6.32 1.74 -22.30
C SER A 223 -5.88 0.90 -23.50
N GLU A 224 -6.23 -0.39 -23.53
CA GLU A 224 -5.86 -1.34 -24.60
C GLU A 224 -4.34 -1.37 -24.86
N ILE A 225 -3.55 -1.19 -23.76
CA ILE A 225 -2.09 -1.24 -23.84
C ILE A 225 -1.64 -2.68 -23.66
N ASN A 226 -1.03 -3.25 -24.72
CA ASN A 226 -0.38 -4.54 -24.65
C ASN A 226 1.14 -4.36 -24.60
N PRO A 227 1.75 -4.51 -23.40
CA PRO A 227 3.18 -4.29 -23.20
C PRO A 227 4.06 -5.25 -24.03
N ARG A 228 3.61 -6.48 -24.28
CA ARG A 228 4.35 -7.48 -25.04
C ARG A 228 4.45 -7.13 -26.51
N GLU A 229 3.44 -6.47 -27.07
CA GLU A 229 3.45 -6.03 -28.46
C GLU A 229 4.29 -4.77 -28.69
N ARG A 230 4.39 -3.92 -27.64
CA ARG A 230 5.08 -2.63 -27.72
C ARG A 230 6.55 -2.71 -27.34
N PHE A 231 6.89 -3.61 -26.43
CA PHE A 231 8.23 -3.65 -25.79
C PHE A 231 8.74 -5.08 -25.63
N ALA A 232 10.06 -5.25 -25.70
CA ALA A 232 10.71 -6.50 -25.33
C ALA A 232 10.95 -6.57 -23.82
N TRP A 233 10.63 -7.70 -23.20
CA TRP A 233 10.82 -7.98 -21.78
C TRP A 233 11.70 -9.21 -21.55
N PRO A 234 12.98 -9.19 -21.99
CA PRO A 234 13.80 -10.42 -22.03
C PRO A 234 14.12 -11.00 -20.67
N ALA A 235 14.15 -10.17 -19.62
CA ALA A 235 14.50 -10.58 -18.27
C ALA A 235 13.29 -10.74 -17.34
N LEU A 236 12.09 -10.26 -17.74
CA LEU A 236 10.92 -10.25 -16.87
C LEU A 236 10.40 -11.67 -16.61
N ARG A 237 10.37 -12.07 -15.34
CA ARG A 237 9.99 -13.42 -14.91
C ARG A 237 8.88 -13.46 -13.88
N ALA A 238 8.53 -12.34 -13.25
CA ALA A 238 7.43 -12.25 -12.32
C ALA A 238 6.87 -10.82 -12.23
N ILE A 239 5.57 -10.72 -12.02
CA ILE A 239 4.87 -9.47 -11.70
C ILE A 239 4.25 -9.64 -10.32
N LEU A 240 4.47 -8.66 -9.45
CA LEU A 240 3.88 -8.59 -8.11
C LEU A 240 2.79 -7.51 -8.09
N SER A 241 1.70 -7.75 -7.39
CA SER A 241 0.60 -6.78 -7.30
C SER A 241 0.10 -6.64 -5.87
N THR A 242 0.00 -5.40 -5.39
CA THR A 242 -0.51 -5.05 -4.05
C THR A 242 -1.19 -3.68 -4.01
N GLY A 243 -1.72 -3.31 -2.86
CA GLY A 243 -2.37 -2.02 -2.61
C GLY A 243 -3.89 -2.06 -2.66
N SER A 244 -4.46 -2.97 -3.42
CA SER A 244 -5.90 -3.27 -3.47
C SER A 244 -6.13 -4.73 -3.87
N ILE A 245 -7.39 -5.15 -3.89
CA ILE A 245 -7.75 -6.52 -4.29
C ILE A 245 -7.45 -6.73 -5.76
N LEU A 246 -6.74 -7.83 -6.06
CA LEU A 246 -6.42 -8.28 -7.40
C LEU A 246 -7.52 -9.26 -7.88
N TYR A 247 -8.36 -8.82 -8.81
CA TYR A 247 -9.47 -9.61 -9.33
C TYR A 247 -9.02 -10.60 -10.40
N ASP A 248 -9.84 -11.65 -10.58
CA ASP A 248 -9.53 -12.81 -11.42
C ASP A 248 -9.24 -12.45 -12.89
N ASP A 249 -9.95 -11.46 -13.46
CA ASP A 249 -9.80 -11.01 -14.84
C ASP A 249 -8.44 -10.37 -15.16
N LEU A 250 -7.81 -9.75 -14.13
CA LEU A 250 -6.46 -9.18 -14.30
C LEU A 250 -5.37 -10.25 -14.46
N TYR A 251 -5.60 -11.48 -13.97
CA TYR A 251 -4.67 -12.58 -14.23
C TYR A 251 -4.68 -12.98 -15.71
N ASP A 252 -5.87 -12.98 -16.35
CA ASP A 252 -6.00 -13.26 -17.77
C ASP A 252 -5.35 -12.15 -18.59
N PHE A 253 -5.65 -10.90 -18.25
CA PHE A 253 -5.02 -9.75 -18.89
C PHE A 253 -3.49 -9.81 -18.82
N VAL A 254 -2.90 -10.07 -17.65
CA VAL A 254 -1.44 -10.14 -17.52
C VAL A 254 -0.85 -11.30 -18.32
N ALA A 255 -1.50 -12.47 -18.35
CA ALA A 255 -1.06 -13.60 -19.15
C ALA A 255 -1.07 -13.30 -20.66
N GLU A 256 -2.02 -12.51 -21.11
CA GLU A 256 -2.11 -12.05 -22.50
C GLU A 256 -1.11 -10.93 -22.80
N ALA A 257 -1.09 -9.89 -21.97
CA ALA A 257 -0.39 -8.64 -22.21
C ALA A 257 1.11 -8.69 -21.92
N PHE A 258 1.58 -9.54 -21.00
CA PHE A 258 3.01 -9.72 -20.65
C PHE A 258 3.54 -11.12 -21.00
N GLY A 259 2.64 -12.08 -21.26
CA GLY A 259 2.98 -13.47 -21.47
C GLY A 259 2.72 -14.34 -20.24
N PRO A 260 3.06 -15.64 -20.30
CA PRO A 260 2.75 -16.61 -19.23
C PRO A 260 3.67 -16.46 -18.01
N LEU A 261 3.64 -15.28 -17.41
CA LEU A 261 4.41 -14.93 -16.22
C LEU A 261 3.56 -15.12 -14.95
N PRO A 262 4.16 -15.53 -13.82
CA PRO A 262 3.44 -15.55 -12.56
C PRO A 262 3.07 -14.11 -12.13
N LEU A 263 1.77 -13.86 -12.01
CA LEU A 263 1.23 -12.68 -11.36
C LEU A 263 0.98 -13.01 -9.89
N GLN A 264 1.81 -12.49 -9.01
CA GLN A 264 1.75 -12.77 -7.58
C GLN A 264 0.95 -11.69 -6.86
N SER A 265 -0.21 -12.05 -6.29
CA SER A 265 -0.93 -11.21 -5.34
C SER A 265 -0.21 -11.23 -4.00
N ILE A 266 0.21 -10.07 -3.50
CA ILE A 266 0.87 -9.94 -2.20
C ILE A 266 0.06 -9.01 -1.32
N SER A 267 -0.15 -9.38 -0.06
CA SER A 267 -0.93 -8.59 0.88
C SER A 267 -0.33 -8.59 2.27
N GLY A 268 -0.21 -7.39 2.80
CA GLY A 268 0.30 -7.10 4.12
C GLY A 268 0.09 -5.63 4.43
N GLY A 269 1.02 -4.99 5.11
CA GLY A 269 0.85 -3.58 5.43
C GLY A 269 2.06 -2.92 6.09
N SER A 270 1.96 -1.61 6.22
CA SER A 270 2.91 -0.81 7.00
C SER A 270 3.00 -1.30 8.45
N ASP A 271 1.95 -1.96 8.94
CA ASP A 271 1.86 -2.46 10.31
C ASP A 271 2.87 -3.57 10.62
N ILE A 272 3.26 -4.36 9.62
CA ILE A 272 4.29 -5.41 9.79
C ILE A 272 5.49 -5.22 8.85
N ILE A 273 5.52 -4.13 8.11
CA ILE A 273 6.54 -3.81 7.08
C ILE A 273 6.80 -4.97 6.10
N GLY A 274 5.78 -5.74 5.81
CA GLY A 274 5.85 -6.96 5.00
C GLY A 274 4.47 -7.50 4.67
N CYS A 275 4.43 -8.77 4.30
CA CYS A 275 3.23 -9.46 3.82
C CYS A 275 2.81 -10.61 4.74
N PHE A 276 1.50 -10.77 4.98
CA PHE A 276 0.92 -11.95 5.61
C PHE A 276 0.76 -13.10 4.62
N VAL A 277 0.43 -12.75 3.38
CA VAL A 277 0.23 -13.69 2.27
C VAL A 277 0.86 -13.12 1.01
N LEU A 278 1.50 -13.99 0.21
CA LEU A 278 2.25 -13.53 -0.95
C LEU A 278 2.55 -14.66 -1.94
N GLY A 279 3.46 -14.41 -2.88
CA GLY A 279 3.89 -15.35 -3.89
C GLY A 279 4.79 -16.48 -3.36
N ASN A 280 4.93 -17.50 -4.18
CA ASN A 280 5.89 -18.60 -3.96
C ASN A 280 6.33 -19.14 -5.33
N PRO A 281 7.63 -19.07 -5.67
CA PRO A 281 8.13 -19.51 -6.97
C PRO A 281 7.97 -21.01 -7.23
N MET A 282 7.75 -21.83 -6.18
CA MET A 282 7.57 -23.27 -6.27
C MET A 282 6.11 -23.70 -6.47
N LEU A 283 5.14 -22.76 -6.32
CA LEU A 283 3.72 -23.04 -6.42
C LEU A 283 3.10 -22.43 -7.67
N ARG A 284 2.05 -23.06 -8.18
CA ARG A 284 1.25 -22.49 -9.27
C ARG A 284 0.44 -21.31 -8.75
N VAL A 285 0.32 -20.28 -9.59
CA VAL A 285 -0.60 -19.18 -9.34
C VAL A 285 -2.03 -19.67 -9.55
N GLN A 286 -2.89 -19.42 -8.56
CA GLN A 286 -4.33 -19.60 -8.65
C GLN A 286 -4.96 -18.20 -8.81
N ARG A 287 -5.89 -18.05 -9.74
CA ARG A 287 -6.58 -16.78 -9.97
C ARG A 287 -7.24 -16.26 -8.68
N GLY A 288 -7.01 -14.99 -8.38
CA GLY A 288 -7.57 -14.32 -7.21
C GLY A 288 -6.96 -14.73 -5.87
N GLU A 289 -5.93 -15.59 -5.85
CA GLU A 289 -5.28 -16.05 -4.62
C GLU A 289 -3.83 -15.53 -4.51
N SER A 290 -3.43 -15.17 -3.29
CA SER A 290 -2.03 -15.19 -2.89
C SER A 290 -1.63 -16.65 -2.72
N GLN A 291 -0.45 -17.03 -3.21
CA GLN A 291 -0.07 -18.44 -3.36
C GLN A 291 0.15 -19.16 -2.02
N CYS A 292 0.59 -18.44 -0.99
CA CYS A 292 0.83 -19.03 0.32
C CYS A 292 0.83 -17.99 1.45
N ILE A 293 0.80 -18.50 2.68
CA ILE A 293 1.10 -17.73 3.88
C ILE A 293 2.60 -17.42 3.89
N SER A 294 2.95 -16.22 4.34
CA SER A 294 4.34 -15.76 4.49
C SER A 294 5.11 -16.66 5.47
N LEU A 295 6.28 -17.10 5.07
CA LEU A 295 7.13 -17.94 5.90
C LEU A 295 7.45 -17.27 7.24
N GLY A 296 7.41 -18.05 8.32
CA GLY A 296 7.66 -17.56 9.68
C GLY A 296 6.47 -16.86 10.35
N LEU A 297 5.34 -16.68 9.65
CA LEU A 297 4.11 -16.16 10.20
C LEU A 297 3.06 -17.27 10.35
N ASP A 298 2.41 -17.36 11.51
CA ASP A 298 1.31 -18.31 11.74
C ASP A 298 -0.04 -17.59 11.55
N VAL A 299 -0.36 -17.32 10.28
CA VAL A 299 -1.59 -16.63 9.88
C VAL A 299 -2.77 -17.59 9.92
N ARG A 300 -3.89 -17.14 10.49
CA ARG A 300 -5.16 -17.89 10.56
C ARG A 300 -6.32 -16.96 10.16
N ALA A 301 -7.41 -17.60 9.75
CA ALA A 301 -8.70 -16.97 9.66
C ALA A 301 -9.43 -17.20 10.98
N ARG A 302 -9.73 -16.16 11.76
CA ARG A 302 -10.42 -16.28 13.04
C ARG A 302 -11.92 -16.06 12.84
N ASP A 303 -12.70 -17.08 13.19
CA ASP A 303 -14.15 -17.03 13.22
C ASP A 303 -14.64 -17.20 14.66
N GLY A 304 -15.17 -16.12 15.25
CA GLY A 304 -15.49 -16.09 16.67
C GLY A 304 -14.24 -16.36 17.52
N HIS A 305 -14.19 -17.53 18.17
CA HIS A 305 -13.05 -17.95 18.99
C HIS A 305 -12.12 -18.97 18.32
N GLU A 306 -12.49 -19.46 17.14
CA GLU A 306 -11.75 -20.48 16.43
C GLU A 306 -10.71 -19.89 15.47
N ASN A 307 -9.52 -20.50 15.45
CA ASN A 307 -8.45 -20.16 14.50
C ASN A 307 -8.43 -21.20 13.38
N LEU A 308 -9.08 -20.88 12.28
CA LEU A 308 -9.26 -21.78 11.14
C LEU A 308 -7.97 -21.86 10.30
N GLN A 309 -7.63 -23.04 9.86
CA GLN A 309 -6.58 -23.28 8.84
C GLN A 309 -7.16 -23.19 7.41
N GLN A 310 -8.44 -23.31 7.25
CA GLN A 310 -9.21 -23.14 6.03
C GLN A 310 -10.53 -22.44 6.36
N GLY A 311 -11.01 -21.60 5.47
CA GLY A 311 -12.25 -20.87 5.68
C GLY A 311 -12.06 -19.37 5.76
N THR A 312 -13.12 -18.66 6.09
CA THR A 312 -13.17 -17.19 6.12
C THR A 312 -13.22 -16.68 7.56
N GLY A 313 -12.49 -15.62 7.84
CA GLY A 313 -12.52 -14.96 9.16
C GLY A 313 -11.60 -13.75 9.20
N GLU A 314 -11.47 -13.17 10.39
CA GLU A 314 -10.51 -12.11 10.68
C GLU A 314 -9.07 -12.60 10.49
N LEU A 315 -8.24 -11.82 9.78
CA LEU A 315 -6.82 -12.13 9.66
C LEU A 315 -6.12 -11.95 11.01
N VAL A 316 -5.64 -13.05 11.55
CA VAL A 316 -4.86 -13.03 12.80
C VAL A 316 -3.51 -13.71 12.60
N CYS A 317 -2.50 -13.27 13.37
CA CYS A 317 -1.25 -13.98 13.50
C CYS A 317 -1.11 -14.46 14.94
N ILE A 318 -1.14 -15.80 15.14
CA ILE A 318 -1.28 -16.41 16.47
C ILE A 318 0.05 -16.67 17.16
N LYS A 319 1.18 -16.49 16.46
CA LYS A 319 2.53 -16.60 17.03
C LYS A 319 3.30 -15.30 16.87
N PRO A 320 4.28 -15.06 17.73
CA PRO A 320 5.24 -13.97 17.54
C PRO A 320 5.96 -14.10 16.18
N PHE A 321 6.25 -12.96 15.55
CA PHE A 321 6.95 -12.90 14.29
C PHE A 321 8.00 -11.75 14.31
N PRO A 322 9.09 -11.89 13.53
CA PRO A 322 10.24 -10.98 13.65
C PRO A 322 9.94 -9.52 13.29
N SER A 323 9.05 -9.28 12.32
CA SER A 323 8.70 -7.96 11.82
C SER A 323 7.59 -7.28 12.61
N ARG A 324 7.17 -7.85 13.75
CA ARG A 324 6.29 -7.14 14.66
C ARG A 324 6.92 -5.78 15.01
N PRO A 325 6.18 -4.67 14.88
CA PRO A 325 6.69 -3.34 15.27
C PRO A 325 7.18 -3.33 16.71
N THR A 326 8.21 -2.56 16.98
CA THR A 326 8.70 -2.35 18.34
C THR A 326 7.71 -1.55 19.19
N GLY A 327 6.85 -0.76 18.55
CA GLY A 327 5.77 0.02 19.18
C GLY A 327 5.25 1.12 18.27
N LEU A 328 4.48 2.02 18.83
CA LEU A 328 4.12 3.28 18.17
C LEU A 328 4.97 4.41 18.79
N TYR A 329 5.43 5.33 17.94
CA TYR A 329 6.24 6.46 18.41
C TYR A 329 5.45 7.32 19.42
N GLY A 330 6.08 7.62 20.57
CA GLY A 330 5.46 8.38 21.64
C GLY A 330 4.36 7.64 22.41
N ASP A 331 4.27 6.33 22.29
CA ASP A 331 3.34 5.45 23.03
C ASP A 331 4.08 4.83 24.24
N VAL A 332 4.27 5.64 25.28
CA VAL A 332 5.17 5.32 26.41
C VAL A 332 4.71 4.10 27.20
N ASP A 333 3.39 3.93 27.36
CA ASP A 333 2.77 2.82 28.10
C ASP A 333 2.37 1.64 27.18
N GLY A 334 2.52 1.78 25.88
CA GLY A 334 2.13 0.79 24.88
C GLY A 334 0.61 0.61 24.69
N ALA A 335 -0.19 1.47 25.32
CA ALA A 335 -1.66 1.33 25.31
C ALA A 335 -2.24 1.50 23.89
N ARG A 336 -1.75 2.46 23.11
CA ARG A 336 -2.20 2.66 21.71
C ARG A 336 -1.83 1.47 20.84
N PHE A 337 -0.63 0.93 21.01
CA PHE A 337 -0.17 -0.26 20.30
C PHE A 337 -1.03 -1.48 20.64
N HIS A 338 -1.26 -1.71 21.93
CA HIS A 338 -2.13 -2.79 22.40
C HIS A 338 -3.54 -2.66 21.84
N ASN A 339 -4.13 -1.47 21.91
CA ASN A 339 -5.47 -1.21 21.41
C ASN A 339 -5.59 -1.40 19.89
N ALA A 340 -4.53 -1.11 19.14
CA ALA A 340 -4.54 -1.25 17.69
C ALA A 340 -4.52 -2.71 17.22
N TYR A 341 -3.87 -3.62 17.96
CA TYR A 341 -3.59 -4.96 17.44
C TYR A 341 -4.00 -6.11 18.38
N PHE A 342 -4.27 -5.87 19.66
CA PHE A 342 -4.54 -6.91 20.65
C PHE A 342 -5.83 -6.71 21.45
N ALA A 343 -6.50 -5.56 21.39
CA ALA A 343 -7.70 -5.30 22.16
C ALA A 343 -8.87 -6.22 21.78
N GLN A 344 -8.96 -6.62 20.51
CA GLN A 344 -10.03 -7.49 20.03
C GLN A 344 -9.79 -8.95 20.41
N ASN A 345 -8.54 -9.39 20.42
CA ASN A 345 -8.14 -10.75 20.76
C ASN A 345 -6.86 -10.70 21.59
N GLU A 346 -6.98 -10.98 22.89
CA GLU A 346 -5.86 -10.93 23.81
C GLU A 346 -4.71 -11.85 23.36
N ASN A 347 -3.49 -11.33 23.32
CA ASN A 347 -2.27 -12.03 22.93
C ASN A 347 -2.26 -12.56 21.46
N VAL A 348 -3.20 -12.16 20.63
CA VAL A 348 -3.28 -12.53 19.22
C VAL A 348 -3.27 -11.27 18.37
N TRP A 349 -2.28 -11.16 17.48
CA TRP A 349 -2.23 -10.07 16.52
C TRP A 349 -3.45 -10.09 15.61
N THR A 350 -4.26 -9.05 15.65
CA THR A 350 -5.45 -8.87 14.83
C THR A 350 -5.20 -7.73 13.86
N HIS A 351 -5.21 -8.02 12.55
CA HIS A 351 -4.74 -7.07 11.55
C HIS A 351 -5.82 -6.08 11.08
N GLY A 352 -7.07 -6.47 11.17
CA GLY A 352 -8.19 -5.70 10.65
C GLY A 352 -8.46 -5.94 9.16
N ASP A 353 -8.11 -7.13 8.65
CA ASP A 353 -8.47 -7.63 7.32
C ASP A 353 -9.30 -8.90 7.41
N LEU A 354 -10.24 -9.07 6.48
CA LEU A 354 -10.95 -10.32 6.30
C LEU A 354 -10.20 -11.20 5.30
N ILE A 355 -9.87 -12.41 5.72
CA ILE A 355 -9.13 -13.40 4.93
C ILE A 355 -9.93 -14.67 4.73
N LYS A 356 -9.78 -15.28 3.54
CA LYS A 356 -10.24 -16.65 3.26
C LYS A 356 -9.03 -17.50 2.95
N LEU A 357 -8.74 -18.44 3.84
CA LEU A 357 -7.70 -19.48 3.62
C LEU A 357 -8.29 -20.61 2.75
N THR A 358 -7.60 -20.95 1.68
CA THR A 358 -8.09 -21.89 0.66
C THR A 358 -7.51 -23.28 0.83
N PRO A 359 -8.17 -24.33 0.29
CA PRO A 359 -7.65 -25.69 0.32
C PRO A 359 -6.33 -25.89 -0.42
N SER A 360 -5.99 -24.97 -1.34
CA SER A 360 -4.69 -24.93 -2.05
C SER A 360 -3.51 -24.56 -1.14
N GLY A 361 -3.77 -24.10 0.09
CA GLY A 361 -2.77 -23.51 1.00
C GLY A 361 -2.52 -22.03 0.73
N GLY A 362 -3.25 -21.45 -0.22
CA GLY A 362 -3.25 -20.01 -0.52
C GLY A 362 -4.28 -19.23 0.30
N ALA A 363 -4.46 -17.95 -0.09
CA ALA A 363 -5.41 -17.08 0.58
C ALA A 363 -6.01 -16.03 -0.37
N ARG A 364 -7.23 -15.58 -0.04
CA ARG A 364 -7.86 -14.40 -0.63
C ARG A 364 -8.08 -13.35 0.45
N ILE A 365 -7.66 -12.14 0.22
CA ILE A 365 -8.04 -10.99 1.05
C ILE A 365 -9.38 -10.47 0.54
N LEU A 366 -10.35 -10.35 1.44
CA LEU A 366 -11.72 -9.98 1.10
C LEU A 366 -12.04 -8.51 1.39
N GLY A 367 -11.10 -7.81 2.05
CA GLY A 367 -11.22 -6.40 2.41
C GLY A 367 -10.85 -6.14 3.86
N ARG A 368 -11.08 -4.90 4.31
CA ARG A 368 -10.84 -4.53 5.71
C ARG A 368 -11.97 -5.09 6.57
N SER A 369 -11.64 -5.68 7.73
CA SER A 369 -12.64 -6.19 8.67
C SER A 369 -13.40 -5.07 9.39
N ASP A 370 -12.80 -3.90 9.50
CA ASP A 370 -13.44 -2.69 9.99
C ASP A 370 -14.40 -2.06 8.96
N GLY A 371 -14.29 -2.46 7.69
CA GLY A 371 -15.22 -2.17 6.59
C GLY A 371 -16.14 -3.35 6.23
N VAL A 372 -16.16 -4.42 7.03
CA VAL A 372 -17.07 -5.55 6.81
C VAL A 372 -18.50 -5.13 7.03
N LEU A 373 -19.30 -5.35 6.00
CA LEU A 373 -20.73 -5.12 6.05
C LEU A 373 -21.40 -6.20 6.90
N ASN A 374 -22.20 -5.81 7.86
CA ASN A 374 -23.03 -6.74 8.62
C ASN A 374 -24.49 -6.53 8.24
N ILE A 375 -24.95 -7.29 7.26
CA ILE A 375 -26.29 -7.17 6.73
C ILE A 375 -27.13 -8.33 7.26
N ARG A 376 -28.15 -8.01 8.09
CA ARG A 376 -29.07 -9.01 8.66
C ARG A 376 -28.34 -10.14 9.42
N GLY A 377 -27.25 -9.80 10.12
CA GLY A 377 -26.45 -10.74 10.89
C GLY A 377 -25.43 -11.55 10.06
N ILE A 378 -25.37 -11.33 8.75
CA ILE A 378 -24.40 -11.99 7.87
C ILE A 378 -23.27 -11.01 7.56
N ARG A 379 -22.03 -11.45 7.79
CA ARG A 379 -20.82 -10.70 7.42
C ARG A 379 -20.56 -10.81 5.93
N ILE A 380 -20.45 -9.67 5.24
CA ILE A 380 -20.21 -9.57 3.81
C ILE A 380 -18.93 -8.76 3.59
N GLY A 381 -17.96 -9.35 2.89
CA GLY A 381 -16.79 -8.60 2.41
C GLY A 381 -17.20 -7.69 1.24
N PRO A 382 -16.98 -6.37 1.32
CA PRO A 382 -17.34 -5.47 0.22
C PRO A 382 -16.65 -5.84 -1.10
N ALA A 383 -15.51 -6.50 -1.04
CA ALA A 383 -14.78 -7.00 -2.20
C ALA A 383 -15.58 -7.96 -3.09
N GLU A 384 -16.46 -8.78 -2.53
CA GLU A 384 -17.32 -9.67 -3.32
C GLU A 384 -18.31 -8.86 -4.16
N ILE A 385 -18.83 -7.77 -3.59
CA ILE A 385 -19.71 -6.84 -4.30
C ILE A 385 -18.93 -6.13 -5.41
N TYR A 386 -17.72 -5.60 -5.09
CA TYR A 386 -16.91 -4.87 -6.05
C TYR A 386 -16.46 -5.73 -7.23
N GLY A 387 -16.09 -6.99 -6.98
CA GLY A 387 -15.70 -7.93 -8.03
C GLY A 387 -16.80 -8.25 -9.03
N ILE A 388 -18.06 -8.26 -8.58
CA ILE A 388 -19.21 -8.51 -9.44
C ILE A 388 -19.62 -7.23 -10.18
N VAL A 389 -19.72 -6.13 -9.46
CA VAL A 389 -20.18 -4.84 -10.02
C VAL A 389 -19.19 -4.27 -11.01
N GLY A 390 -17.87 -4.43 -10.74
CA GLY A 390 -16.80 -4.02 -11.64
C GLY A 390 -16.74 -4.79 -12.97
N GLN A 391 -17.48 -5.91 -13.13
CA GLN A 391 -17.65 -6.59 -14.41
C GLN A 391 -18.74 -5.96 -15.31
N ILE A 392 -19.48 -4.98 -14.80
CA ILE A 392 -20.51 -4.26 -15.53
C ILE A 392 -19.86 -3.08 -16.23
N PRO A 393 -19.79 -3.05 -17.59
CA PRO A 393 -19.00 -2.06 -18.33
C PRO A 393 -19.38 -0.61 -18.06
N GLU A 394 -20.61 -0.37 -17.65
CA GLU A 394 -21.12 0.97 -17.34
C GLU A 394 -20.67 1.48 -15.96
N VAL A 395 -20.08 0.63 -15.10
CA VAL A 395 -19.66 0.98 -13.74
C VAL A 395 -18.14 1.07 -13.69
N LEU A 396 -17.61 2.27 -13.45
CA LEU A 396 -16.18 2.52 -13.31
C LEU A 396 -15.68 2.19 -11.91
N GLU A 397 -16.42 2.65 -10.88
CA GLU A 397 -16.10 2.41 -9.48
C GLU A 397 -17.35 2.12 -8.66
N SER A 398 -17.16 1.43 -7.54
CA SER A 398 -18.25 1.16 -6.62
C SER A 398 -17.78 1.16 -5.16
N MET A 399 -18.69 1.54 -4.24
CA MET A 399 -18.48 1.51 -2.80
C MET A 399 -19.73 1.02 -2.10
N ALA A 400 -19.59 -0.03 -1.30
CA ALA A 400 -20.67 -0.60 -0.51
C ALA A 400 -20.48 -0.25 0.97
N VAL A 401 -21.54 0.23 1.61
CA VAL A 401 -21.54 0.58 3.03
C VAL A 401 -22.85 0.13 3.67
N ASP A 402 -22.84 -0.09 4.98
CA ASP A 402 -24.08 -0.30 5.73
C ASP A 402 -24.56 1.01 6.37
N GLN A 403 -25.85 1.17 6.43
CA GLN A 403 -26.51 2.25 7.15
C GLN A 403 -27.47 1.66 8.18
N SER A 404 -27.47 2.20 9.39
CA SER A 404 -28.43 1.85 10.43
C SER A 404 -29.84 2.24 9.99
N ASP A 405 -30.77 1.28 10.05
CA ASP A 405 -32.18 1.48 9.72
C ASP A 405 -33.02 0.59 10.63
N GLU A 406 -33.55 1.18 11.71
CA GLU A 406 -34.30 0.47 12.74
C GLU A 406 -35.64 -0.10 12.20
N THR A 407 -36.09 0.33 11.02
CA THR A 407 -37.30 -0.17 10.40
C THR A 407 -37.13 -1.51 9.69
N LEU A 408 -35.85 -1.93 9.48
CA LEU A 408 -35.55 -3.17 8.79
C LEU A 408 -35.19 -4.31 9.75
N PRO A 409 -35.53 -5.56 9.41
CA PRO A 409 -35.04 -6.73 10.13
C PRO A 409 -33.50 -6.76 10.15
N GLY A 410 -32.92 -6.78 11.37
CA GLY A 410 -31.46 -6.71 11.56
C GLY A 410 -30.88 -5.29 11.65
N GLY A 411 -31.73 -4.25 11.64
CA GLY A 411 -31.36 -2.87 11.97
C GLY A 411 -30.39 -2.19 11.00
N LYS A 412 -30.15 -2.77 9.80
CA LYS A 412 -29.19 -2.24 8.82
C LYS A 412 -29.62 -2.51 7.39
N ARG A 413 -29.31 -1.57 6.50
CA ARG A 413 -29.46 -1.71 5.06
C ARG A 413 -28.12 -1.58 4.34
N LEU A 414 -28.01 -2.29 3.21
CA LEU A 414 -26.86 -2.23 2.31
C LEU A 414 -27.08 -1.12 1.28
N ILE A 415 -26.16 -0.18 1.23
CA ILE A 415 -26.13 0.89 0.23
C ILE A 415 -24.93 0.67 -0.69
N LEU A 416 -25.15 0.79 -1.99
CA LEU A 416 -24.12 0.75 -3.02
C LEU A 416 -24.06 2.11 -3.72
N PHE A 417 -22.91 2.76 -3.68
CA PHE A 417 -22.59 3.91 -4.51
C PHE A 417 -21.83 3.44 -5.75
N VAL A 418 -22.13 4.00 -6.91
CA VAL A 418 -21.48 3.69 -8.18
C VAL A 418 -21.06 4.96 -8.91
N VAL A 419 -19.87 4.97 -9.47
CA VAL A 419 -19.41 5.94 -10.45
C VAL A 419 -19.64 5.33 -11.82
N LEU A 420 -20.38 6.01 -12.68
CA LEU A 420 -20.75 5.51 -14.00
C LEU A 420 -19.84 6.06 -15.09
N ALA A 421 -19.71 5.34 -16.18
CA ALA A 421 -19.02 5.81 -17.37
C ALA A 421 -19.67 7.08 -17.94
N ALA A 422 -18.89 7.90 -18.63
CA ALA A 422 -19.37 9.16 -19.20
C ALA A 422 -20.58 8.94 -20.11
N GLY A 423 -21.65 9.72 -19.90
CA GLY A 423 -22.88 9.65 -20.66
C GLY A 423 -23.81 8.48 -20.30
N VAL A 424 -23.51 7.76 -19.23
CA VAL A 424 -24.39 6.69 -18.70
C VAL A 424 -25.17 7.20 -17.50
N ASP A 425 -26.48 6.97 -17.50
CA ASP A 425 -27.37 7.24 -16.38
C ASP A 425 -27.70 5.95 -15.62
N LEU A 426 -27.94 6.09 -14.31
CA LEU A 426 -28.40 4.99 -13.46
C LEU A 426 -29.91 4.75 -13.68
N ASP A 427 -30.23 4.17 -14.82
CA ASP A 427 -31.60 3.86 -15.19
C ASP A 427 -32.13 2.54 -14.59
N LYS A 428 -33.42 2.28 -14.75
CA LYS A 428 -34.03 1.05 -14.24
C LYS A 428 -33.41 -0.24 -14.79
N PRO A 429 -33.09 -0.36 -16.09
CA PRO A 429 -32.38 -1.51 -16.65
C PRO A 429 -31.02 -1.78 -15.98
N LEU A 430 -30.19 -0.75 -15.79
CA LEU A 430 -28.88 -0.88 -15.15
C LEU A 430 -29.01 -1.26 -13.67
N LEU A 431 -29.92 -0.62 -12.92
CA LEU A 431 -30.25 -0.98 -11.54
C LEU A 431 -30.65 -2.45 -11.42
N PHE A 432 -31.53 -2.92 -12.31
CA PHE A 432 -31.99 -4.31 -12.30
C PHE A 432 -30.84 -5.28 -12.64
N ARG A 433 -29.99 -4.92 -13.59
CA ARG A 433 -28.83 -5.73 -13.96
C ARG A 433 -27.85 -5.86 -12.80
N ILE A 434 -27.48 -4.76 -12.13
CA ILE A 434 -26.59 -4.79 -10.97
C ILE A 434 -27.15 -5.72 -9.88
N LYS A 435 -28.41 -5.54 -9.52
CA LYS A 435 -29.07 -6.39 -8.50
C LYS A 435 -29.15 -7.86 -8.90
N ARG A 436 -29.42 -8.14 -10.17
CA ARG A 436 -29.48 -9.51 -10.70
C ARG A 436 -28.12 -10.19 -10.67
N GLU A 437 -27.06 -9.53 -11.14
CA GLU A 437 -25.70 -10.07 -11.13
C GLU A 437 -25.24 -10.39 -9.71
N LEU A 438 -25.46 -9.48 -8.76
CA LEU A 438 -25.15 -9.70 -7.35
C LEU A 438 -25.93 -10.88 -6.77
N LYS A 439 -27.24 -10.97 -7.06
CA LYS A 439 -28.07 -12.08 -6.61
C LYS A 439 -27.59 -13.42 -7.14
N GLN A 440 -27.26 -13.48 -8.43
CA GLN A 440 -26.89 -14.74 -9.09
C GLN A 440 -25.48 -15.20 -8.69
N LYS A 441 -24.52 -14.28 -8.53
CA LYS A 441 -23.12 -14.62 -8.29
C LYS A 441 -22.76 -14.68 -6.79
N ALA A 442 -23.42 -13.90 -5.94
CA ALA A 442 -23.07 -13.83 -4.51
C ALA A 442 -24.25 -14.11 -3.56
N GLY A 443 -25.48 -14.14 -4.07
CA GLY A 443 -26.67 -14.44 -3.28
C GLY A 443 -27.45 -13.21 -2.81
N MET A 444 -28.62 -13.45 -2.17
CA MET A 444 -29.55 -12.37 -1.79
C MET A 444 -28.99 -11.36 -0.78
N THR A 445 -28.09 -11.79 0.09
CA THR A 445 -27.48 -10.93 1.12
C THR A 445 -26.59 -9.84 0.54
N HIS A 446 -26.06 -10.04 -0.67
CA HIS A 446 -25.19 -9.08 -1.37
C HIS A 446 -25.98 -8.09 -2.23
N VAL A 447 -27.30 -8.25 -2.32
CA VAL A 447 -28.14 -7.35 -3.11
C VAL A 447 -28.37 -6.06 -2.33
N PRO A 448 -27.95 -4.89 -2.85
CA PRO A 448 -28.15 -3.61 -2.18
C PRO A 448 -29.64 -3.26 -2.04
N ASP A 449 -30.00 -2.76 -0.87
CA ASP A 449 -31.32 -2.16 -0.66
C ASP A 449 -31.47 -0.90 -1.51
N SER A 450 -30.41 -0.09 -1.59
CA SER A 450 -30.36 1.13 -2.41
C SER A 450 -29.06 1.22 -3.22
N ILE A 451 -29.14 1.77 -4.45
CA ILE A 451 -28.00 2.07 -5.31
C ILE A 451 -28.10 3.54 -5.72
N TYR A 452 -26.97 4.27 -5.61
CA TYR A 452 -26.88 5.68 -5.96
C TYR A 452 -25.70 5.92 -6.90
N ALA A 453 -25.95 6.67 -7.98
CA ALA A 453 -24.86 7.19 -8.81
C ALA A 453 -24.26 8.45 -8.15
N VAL A 454 -22.94 8.52 -8.15
CA VAL A 454 -22.17 9.65 -7.62
C VAL A 454 -21.09 10.05 -8.64
N ALA A 455 -20.65 11.31 -8.58
CA ALA A 455 -19.62 11.80 -9.49
C ALA A 455 -18.25 11.15 -9.20
N GLU A 456 -17.94 10.97 -7.91
CA GLU A 456 -16.69 10.36 -7.44
C GLU A 456 -16.90 9.70 -6.08
N LEU A 457 -16.01 8.78 -5.73
CA LEU A 457 -15.99 8.12 -4.42
C LEU A 457 -14.90 8.74 -3.54
N PRO A 458 -15.16 8.98 -2.25
CA PRO A 458 -14.15 9.48 -1.34
C PRO A 458 -13.02 8.45 -1.18
N GLN A 459 -11.79 8.95 -1.32
CA GLN A 459 -10.58 8.16 -1.22
C GLN A 459 -9.61 8.81 -0.23
N THR A 460 -8.77 7.98 0.41
CA THR A 460 -7.61 8.47 1.14
C THR A 460 -6.58 9.00 0.14
N HIS A 461 -5.59 9.77 0.60
CA HIS A 461 -4.49 10.27 -0.25
C HIS A 461 -3.68 9.15 -0.95
N ASN A 462 -3.79 7.90 -0.49
CA ASN A 462 -3.19 6.72 -1.12
C ASN A 462 -4.17 5.99 -2.07
N ALA A 463 -5.18 6.69 -2.57
CA ALA A 463 -6.21 6.15 -3.47
C ALA A 463 -6.95 4.90 -2.93
N LYS A 464 -7.05 4.76 -1.59
CA LYS A 464 -7.86 3.72 -0.97
C LYS A 464 -9.25 4.26 -0.70
N ARG A 465 -10.28 3.44 -0.94
CA ARG A 465 -11.67 3.80 -0.62
C ARG A 465 -11.84 4.11 0.86
N SER A 466 -12.58 5.16 1.16
CA SER A 466 -12.88 5.61 2.53
C SER A 466 -14.26 5.15 2.99
N GLU A 467 -14.53 3.83 2.90
CA GLU A 467 -15.83 3.23 3.25
C GLU A 467 -16.27 3.64 4.65
N ARG A 468 -15.33 3.63 5.60
CA ARG A 468 -15.62 3.99 6.99
C ARG A 468 -16.09 5.43 7.14
N ALA A 469 -15.46 6.38 6.46
CA ALA A 469 -15.86 7.78 6.52
C ALA A 469 -17.28 7.98 5.97
N VAL A 470 -17.62 7.30 4.86
CA VAL A 470 -18.97 7.34 4.28
C VAL A 470 -19.98 6.68 5.22
N GLN A 471 -19.63 5.53 5.80
CA GLN A 471 -20.48 4.83 6.75
C GLN A 471 -20.75 5.68 8.00
N ASP A 472 -19.74 6.33 8.57
CA ASP A 472 -19.89 7.18 9.73
C ASP A 472 -20.77 8.40 9.41
N LEU A 473 -20.57 9.04 8.26
CA LEU A 473 -21.39 10.16 7.80
C LEU A 473 -22.88 9.75 7.64
N LEU A 474 -23.13 8.61 6.99
CA LEU A 474 -24.51 8.12 6.78
C LEU A 474 -25.21 7.73 8.08
N ASN A 475 -24.45 7.39 9.11
CA ASN A 475 -24.96 7.06 10.44
C ASN A 475 -24.93 8.25 11.42
N GLY A 476 -24.73 9.50 10.91
CA GLY A 476 -24.75 10.71 11.72
C GLY A 476 -23.55 10.86 12.67
N ARG A 477 -22.44 10.17 12.39
CA ARG A 477 -21.19 10.28 13.14
C ARG A 477 -20.26 11.23 12.40
N THR A 478 -19.46 11.98 13.14
CA THR A 478 -18.38 12.80 12.51
C THR A 478 -17.27 11.84 12.07
N PRO A 479 -16.86 11.89 10.78
CA PRO A 479 -15.77 11.05 10.26
C PRO A 479 -14.44 11.32 10.93
#